data_b1a5f9c0a05d3def1703cd9fc0b3cfff
#
_entry.id   b1a5f9c0a05d3def1703cd9fc0b3cfff
#
_cell.length_a   1.000
_cell.length_b   1.000
_cell.length_c   1.000
_cell.angle_alpha   90.00
_cell.angle_beta   90.00
_cell.angle_gamma   90.00
#
_symmetry.space_group_name_H-M   'P 1'
#
loop_
_entity.id
_entity.type
_entity.pdbx_description
1 polymer ?
#
loop_
_entity_poly.entity_id
_entity_poly.type
_entity_poly.pdbx_seq_one_letter_code
_entity_poly.pdbx_strand_id
1 'polypeptide(L)'
;MKWMQARISVAFLILFIMTFSACGTFAPTAPPLIASRTPTILPVIVSPQRTETFTPLPPTATIFPTSTLAPLNLNPQIIVLAENFSEPDDLVLAADGSVYISDVTEGTIQQYTPAGQLNLILSGLSSPEGMAFLPDGSLIIAEQGTNRLLHYDLNSKTLTPFFDLVNNTNNLGVDGILWDGANLIVPDSPNGTVLEISAQGQTVRQLASGLARPTGAWLESTGNLLIADENGNAVFRLYRDGALEKVGDFSIPDDVVADAAGNIFVITLGDDAIHVLIAGTNQDVILVSGLNDPQGIIFDTEGNLIMTDSGNHRLLKVLIH
;
A
#
# COMPACT_ATOMS: atom_id res chain seq x y z
N MET A 1 1.19 -35.18 -22.42
CA MET A 1 2.06 -35.92 -21.49
C MET A 1 3.06 -34.91 -20.96
N LYS A 2 2.74 -34.24 -19.85
CA LYS A 2 3.60 -33.23 -19.21
C LYS A 2 4.14 -33.82 -17.90
N TRP A 3 5.43 -33.75 -17.73
CA TRP A 3 6.16 -34.28 -16.59
C TRP A 3 6.01 -33.33 -15.39
N MET A 4 5.48 -33.86 -14.32
CA MET A 4 5.44 -33.24 -13.01
C MET A 4 6.77 -33.54 -12.31
N GLN A 5 7.60 -32.55 -12.04
CA GLN A 5 8.80 -32.72 -11.19
C GLN A 5 8.43 -32.36 -9.74
N ALA A 6 8.38 -33.41 -8.92
CA ALA A 6 8.26 -33.26 -7.47
C ALA A 6 9.63 -32.87 -6.88
N ARG A 7 9.71 -31.79 -6.14
CA ARG A 7 10.87 -31.44 -5.32
C ARG A 7 10.73 -32.06 -3.95
N ILE A 8 11.68 -32.95 -3.63
CA ILE A 8 11.85 -33.66 -2.34
C ILE A 8 12.59 -32.69 -1.40
N SER A 9 11.93 -32.23 -0.33
CA SER A 9 12.60 -31.55 0.78
C SER A 9 13.24 -32.55 1.72
N VAL A 10 14.54 -32.45 1.93
CA VAL A 10 15.30 -33.20 2.91
C VAL A 10 15.26 -32.44 4.24
N ALA A 11 14.53 -32.98 5.21
CA ALA A 11 14.53 -32.51 6.59
C ALA A 11 15.77 -33.05 7.33
N PHE A 12 16.62 -32.17 7.82
CA PHE A 12 17.70 -32.50 8.77
C PHE A 12 17.15 -32.51 10.20
N LEU A 13 17.10 -33.70 10.79
CA LEU A 13 16.78 -33.93 12.19
C LEU A 13 18.03 -33.74 13.03
N ILE A 14 18.11 -32.64 13.81
CA ILE A 14 19.18 -32.46 14.80
C ILE A 14 18.67 -32.94 16.15
N LEU A 15 19.28 -34.04 16.64
CA LEU A 15 19.01 -34.60 17.96
C LEU A 15 19.82 -33.86 19.02
N PHE A 16 19.13 -33.15 19.93
CA PHE A 16 19.77 -32.50 21.11
C PHE A 16 19.71 -33.49 22.29
N ILE A 17 20.87 -33.96 22.72
CA ILE A 17 21.04 -34.76 23.95
C ILE A 17 21.12 -33.81 25.14
N MET A 18 20.11 -33.84 26.01
CA MET A 18 20.19 -33.18 27.34
C MET A 18 20.85 -34.07 28.36
N THR A 19 21.98 -33.68 28.87
CA THR A 19 22.57 -34.28 30.07
C THR A 19 22.01 -33.58 31.33
N PHE A 20 21.34 -34.36 32.14
CA PHE A 20 20.95 -33.95 33.51
C PHE A 20 22.18 -34.01 34.43
N SER A 21 22.42 -32.90 35.15
CA SER A 21 23.31 -32.93 36.30
C SER A 21 22.62 -32.37 37.56
N ALA A 22 22.91 -33.00 38.67
CA ALA A 22 22.14 -33.07 39.88
C ALA A 22 22.15 -31.83 40.78
N CYS A 23 21.05 -31.66 41.44
CA CYS A 23 20.79 -31.36 42.85
C CYS A 23 21.76 -30.44 43.63
N GLY A 24 21.25 -29.25 43.98
CA GLY A 24 21.73 -28.43 45.05
C GLY A 24 20.57 -27.72 45.72
N THR A 25 20.20 -28.19 46.92
CA THR A 25 19.17 -27.60 47.77
C THR A 25 19.68 -26.32 48.43
N PHE A 26 19.11 -25.16 48.12
CA PHE A 26 19.25 -23.94 48.89
C PHE A 26 17.94 -23.60 49.61
N ALA A 27 18.00 -23.45 50.92
CA ALA A 27 16.89 -22.97 51.75
C ALA A 27 16.61 -21.47 51.50
N PRO A 28 15.36 -21.03 51.48
CA PRO A 28 15.03 -19.62 51.33
C PRO A 28 15.29 -18.84 52.59
N THR A 29 16.16 -17.83 52.54
CA THR A 29 16.27 -16.77 53.56
C THR A 29 15.19 -15.73 53.30
N ALA A 30 14.41 -15.42 54.37
CA ALA A 30 13.37 -14.40 54.31
C ALA A 30 13.89 -13.00 54.06
N PRO A 31 13.26 -12.16 53.27
CA PRO A 31 13.68 -10.77 53.05
C PRO A 31 13.35 -9.90 54.27
N PRO A 32 14.14 -8.83 54.54
CA PRO A 32 13.89 -7.92 55.64
C PRO A 32 12.59 -7.10 55.41
N LEU A 33 11.88 -6.86 56.48
CA LEU A 33 10.70 -6.00 56.55
C LEU A 33 11.05 -4.56 56.19
N ILE A 34 10.57 -4.07 55.07
CA ILE A 34 10.63 -2.66 54.70
C ILE A 34 9.48 -1.93 55.39
N ALA A 35 9.83 -0.96 56.27
CA ALA A 35 8.86 -0.11 56.93
C ALA A 35 8.05 0.69 55.91
N SER A 36 6.73 0.55 56.02
CA SER A 36 5.75 1.30 55.26
C SER A 36 5.84 2.79 55.57
N ARG A 37 6.31 3.60 54.65
CA ARG A 37 6.15 5.05 54.67
C ARG A 37 4.82 5.40 54.00
N THR A 38 3.90 5.95 54.73
CA THR A 38 2.65 6.54 54.24
C THR A 38 3.01 7.73 53.34
N PRO A 39 2.58 7.76 52.05
CA PRO A 39 2.82 8.91 51.22
C PRO A 39 1.98 10.10 51.65
N THR A 40 2.62 11.21 51.98
CA THR A 40 1.99 12.51 52.17
C THR A 40 1.49 13.02 50.85
N ILE A 41 0.20 13.09 50.63
CA ILE A 41 -0.41 13.66 49.44
C ILE A 41 -0.30 15.18 49.52
N LEU A 42 0.57 15.76 48.71
CA LEU A 42 0.56 17.21 48.48
C LEU A 42 -0.60 17.57 47.55
N PRO A 43 -1.31 18.69 47.75
CA PRO A 43 -2.38 19.11 46.88
C PRO A 43 -1.81 19.46 45.50
N VAL A 44 -2.33 18.77 44.45
CA VAL A 44 -2.07 19.10 43.06
C VAL A 44 -2.80 20.40 42.74
N ILE A 45 -2.06 21.49 42.54
CA ILE A 45 -2.62 22.73 41.98
C ILE A 45 -2.87 22.46 40.50
N VAL A 46 -4.14 22.18 40.14
CA VAL A 46 -4.56 22.11 38.74
C VAL A 46 -4.62 23.55 38.21
N SER A 47 -3.64 23.91 37.41
CA SER A 47 -3.69 25.14 36.60
C SER A 47 -4.80 24.96 35.55
N PRO A 48 -5.64 25.98 35.31
CA PRO A 48 -6.71 25.86 34.32
C PRO A 48 -6.08 25.65 32.93
N GLN A 49 -6.33 24.49 32.35
CA GLN A 49 -5.98 24.23 30.94
C GLN A 49 -6.73 25.23 30.07
N ARG A 50 -5.97 26.04 29.34
CA ARG A 50 -6.50 26.89 28.30
C ARG A 50 -7.06 25.98 27.22
N THR A 51 -8.38 25.94 27.07
CA THR A 51 -9.03 25.25 25.96
C THR A 51 -8.71 26.05 24.70
N GLU A 52 -7.72 25.61 23.96
CA GLU A 52 -7.48 26.13 22.62
C GLU A 52 -8.60 25.58 21.73
N THR A 53 -9.51 26.46 21.34
CA THR A 53 -10.51 26.19 20.33
C THR A 53 -9.76 26.13 18.99
N PHE A 54 -9.47 24.93 18.52
CA PHE A 54 -9.00 24.73 17.16
C PHE A 54 -10.13 25.14 16.22
N THR A 55 -9.98 26.29 15.58
CA THR A 55 -10.76 26.62 14.41
C THR A 55 -10.24 25.72 13.29
N PRO A 56 -11.08 24.83 12.70
CA PRO A 56 -10.64 24.05 11.56
C PRO A 56 -10.24 25.01 10.46
N LEU A 57 -9.01 24.91 9.97
CA LEU A 57 -8.63 25.54 8.71
C LEU A 57 -9.62 25.00 7.64
N PRO A 58 -10.17 25.86 6.79
CA PRO A 58 -10.99 25.39 5.68
C PRO A 58 -10.13 24.43 4.87
N PRO A 59 -10.69 23.26 4.42
CA PRO A 59 -9.97 22.36 3.54
C PRO A 59 -9.51 23.19 2.35
N THR A 60 -8.21 23.18 2.08
CA THR A 60 -7.67 23.69 0.81
C THR A 60 -8.24 22.76 -0.24
N ALA A 61 -9.37 23.15 -0.82
CA ALA A 61 -9.92 22.44 -1.94
C ALA A 61 -8.86 22.48 -3.04
N THR A 62 -8.23 21.36 -3.32
CA THR A 62 -7.56 21.15 -4.58
C THR A 62 -8.66 21.29 -5.63
N ILE A 63 -8.72 22.45 -6.27
CA ILE A 63 -9.67 22.72 -7.34
C ILE A 63 -9.14 21.91 -8.51
N PHE A 64 -9.60 20.65 -8.63
CA PHE A 64 -9.52 19.97 -9.92
C PHE A 64 -10.32 20.83 -10.90
N PRO A 65 -9.76 21.17 -12.06
CA PRO A 65 -10.51 21.91 -13.05
C PRO A 65 -11.79 21.12 -13.34
N THR A 66 -12.95 21.76 -13.22
CA THR A 66 -14.23 21.24 -13.64
C THR A 66 -14.25 21.26 -15.18
N SER A 67 -13.36 20.48 -15.80
CA SER A 67 -13.55 20.12 -17.19
C SER A 67 -14.67 19.07 -17.18
N THR A 68 -15.67 19.26 -17.99
CA THR A 68 -16.58 18.17 -18.35
C THR A 68 -15.69 17.10 -18.96
N LEU A 69 -15.39 16.06 -18.17
CA LEU A 69 -14.63 14.91 -18.67
C LEU A 69 -15.35 14.41 -19.93
N ALA A 70 -14.59 14.11 -20.95
CA ALA A 70 -15.12 13.43 -22.11
C ALA A 70 -15.80 12.12 -21.66
N PRO A 71 -16.81 11.62 -22.36
CA PRO A 71 -17.40 10.34 -22.04
C PRO A 71 -16.33 9.25 -21.99
N LEU A 72 -16.45 8.34 -21.03
CA LEU A 72 -15.56 7.19 -20.89
C LEU A 72 -15.54 6.38 -22.20
N ASN A 73 -14.36 6.17 -22.77
CA ASN A 73 -14.14 5.35 -23.95
C ASN A 73 -14.00 3.88 -23.53
N LEU A 74 -14.99 3.07 -23.80
CA LEU A 74 -15.01 1.63 -23.49
C LEU A 74 -14.25 0.75 -24.53
N ASN A 75 -13.60 1.36 -25.50
CA ASN A 75 -12.70 0.68 -26.45
C ASN A 75 -11.39 1.47 -26.58
N PRO A 76 -10.60 1.55 -25.50
CA PRO A 76 -9.45 2.44 -25.41
C PRO A 76 -8.32 2.01 -26.34
N GLN A 77 -7.53 2.99 -26.78
CA GLN A 77 -6.22 2.73 -27.38
C GLN A 77 -5.22 2.48 -26.25
N ILE A 78 -4.35 1.47 -26.44
CA ILE A 78 -3.24 1.15 -25.54
C ILE A 78 -1.94 1.58 -26.18
N ILE A 79 -1.10 2.28 -25.42
CA ILE A 79 0.21 2.77 -25.83
C ILE A 79 1.26 2.16 -24.89
N VAL A 80 2.29 1.54 -25.46
CA VAL A 80 3.46 1.10 -24.69
C VAL A 80 4.35 2.33 -24.43
N LEU A 81 4.54 2.68 -23.16
CA LEU A 81 5.37 3.81 -22.73
C LEU A 81 6.82 3.40 -22.55
N ALA A 82 7.07 2.25 -21.92
CA ALA A 82 8.38 1.69 -21.69
C ALA A 82 8.34 0.16 -21.63
N GLU A 83 9.47 -0.47 -21.90
CA GLU A 83 9.67 -1.93 -21.87
C GLU A 83 10.99 -2.26 -21.18
N ASN A 84 11.25 -3.55 -21.03
CA ASN A 84 12.47 -4.12 -20.43
C ASN A 84 12.58 -3.93 -18.91
N PHE A 85 11.47 -3.86 -18.22
CA PHE A 85 11.42 -4.12 -16.78
C PHE A 85 11.64 -5.62 -16.53
N SER A 86 11.93 -5.99 -15.30
CA SER A 86 11.96 -7.40 -14.90
C SER A 86 10.59 -7.85 -14.39
N GLU A 87 10.05 -7.15 -13.41
CA GLU A 87 8.74 -7.37 -12.81
C GLU A 87 8.23 -6.03 -12.27
N PRO A 88 7.77 -5.12 -13.18
CA PRO A 88 7.25 -3.81 -12.77
C PRO A 88 5.94 -4.00 -12.04
N ASP A 89 5.84 -3.43 -10.85
CA ASP A 89 4.72 -3.65 -9.95
C ASP A 89 3.89 -2.37 -9.78
N ASP A 90 4.09 -1.64 -8.72
CA ASP A 90 3.32 -0.44 -8.43
C ASP A 90 3.95 0.82 -9.02
N LEU A 91 3.15 1.90 -9.04
CA LEU A 91 3.58 3.15 -9.65
C LEU A 91 2.95 4.37 -8.95
N VAL A 92 3.68 5.49 -8.94
CA VAL A 92 3.18 6.75 -8.40
C VAL A 92 3.53 7.91 -9.32
N LEU A 93 2.55 8.81 -9.52
CA LEU A 93 2.72 10.02 -10.31
C LEU A 93 3.35 11.14 -9.48
N ALA A 94 4.46 11.70 -9.97
CA ALA A 94 5.10 12.87 -9.40
C ALA A 94 4.46 14.17 -9.91
N ALA A 95 4.68 15.27 -9.18
CA ALA A 95 4.12 16.59 -9.52
C ALA A 95 4.60 17.16 -10.86
N ASP A 96 5.75 16.70 -11.36
CA ASP A 96 6.29 17.08 -12.67
C ASP A 96 5.75 16.24 -13.83
N GLY A 97 4.86 15.28 -13.55
CA GLY A 97 4.30 14.33 -14.50
C GLY A 97 5.18 13.11 -14.77
N SER A 98 6.29 12.96 -14.07
CA SER A 98 7.07 11.72 -14.10
C SER A 98 6.33 10.61 -13.34
N VAL A 99 6.47 9.37 -13.81
CA VAL A 99 5.96 8.18 -13.13
C VAL A 99 7.13 7.44 -12.50
N TYR A 100 7.03 7.14 -11.21
CA TYR A 100 7.99 6.27 -10.52
C TYR A 100 7.39 4.87 -10.48
N ILE A 101 8.20 3.87 -10.79
CA ILE A 101 7.80 2.47 -10.95
C ILE A 101 8.71 1.62 -10.07
N SER A 102 8.15 0.74 -9.26
CA SER A 102 8.87 -0.32 -8.57
C SER A 102 9.10 -1.50 -9.51
N ASP A 103 10.23 -2.17 -9.34
CA ASP A 103 10.55 -3.44 -10.01
C ASP A 103 10.95 -4.45 -8.94
N VAL A 104 10.06 -5.38 -8.67
CA VAL A 104 10.12 -6.32 -7.53
C VAL A 104 11.34 -7.23 -7.63
N THR A 105 11.56 -7.84 -8.78
CA THR A 105 12.65 -8.79 -9.01
C THR A 105 14.01 -8.11 -9.04
N GLU A 106 14.14 -6.95 -9.67
CA GLU A 106 15.40 -6.19 -9.71
C GLU A 106 15.67 -5.45 -8.39
N GLY A 107 14.66 -5.28 -7.54
CA GLY A 107 14.78 -4.52 -6.30
C GLY A 107 15.09 -3.04 -6.56
N THR A 108 14.42 -2.44 -7.55
CA THR A 108 14.71 -1.07 -8.01
C THR A 108 13.48 -0.17 -8.02
N ILE A 109 13.73 1.15 -7.96
CA ILE A 109 12.76 2.18 -8.34
C ILE A 109 13.29 2.87 -9.60
N GLN A 110 12.46 2.96 -10.62
CA GLN A 110 12.75 3.63 -11.87
C GLN A 110 11.83 4.83 -12.07
N GLN A 111 12.27 5.83 -12.80
CA GLN A 111 11.50 7.01 -13.15
C GLN A 111 11.30 7.06 -14.67
N TYR A 112 10.05 7.05 -15.11
CA TYR A 112 9.70 7.37 -16.50
C TYR A 112 9.31 8.85 -16.57
N THR A 113 10.06 9.63 -17.36
CA THR A 113 9.85 11.08 -17.49
C THR A 113 8.82 11.41 -18.57
N PRO A 114 8.20 12.63 -18.55
CA PRO A 114 7.32 13.09 -19.62
C PRO A 114 8.03 13.17 -21.00
N ALA A 115 9.36 13.20 -21.02
CA ALA A 115 10.16 13.16 -22.26
C ALA A 115 10.40 11.72 -22.78
N GLY A 116 9.83 10.70 -22.13
CA GLY A 116 9.97 9.29 -22.51
C GLY A 116 11.30 8.65 -22.10
N GLN A 117 12.01 9.21 -21.12
CA GLN A 117 13.26 8.65 -20.61
C GLN A 117 13.01 7.79 -19.37
N LEU A 118 13.65 6.63 -19.30
CA LEU A 118 13.65 5.76 -18.15
C LEU A 118 14.98 5.90 -17.40
N ASN A 119 14.93 6.27 -16.12
CA ASN A 119 16.07 6.52 -15.26
C ASN A 119 16.02 5.63 -14.02
N LEU A 120 17.14 4.98 -13.68
CA LEU A 120 17.26 4.27 -12.39
C LEU A 120 17.41 5.31 -11.26
N ILE A 121 16.54 5.24 -10.25
CA ILE A 121 16.53 6.15 -9.10
C ILE A 121 17.16 5.50 -7.89
N LEU A 122 16.78 4.25 -7.58
CA LEU A 122 17.21 3.52 -6.41
C LEU A 122 17.34 2.03 -6.73
N SER A 123 18.26 1.34 -6.05
CA SER A 123 18.45 -0.11 -6.18
C SER A 123 18.85 -0.74 -4.85
N GLY A 124 18.77 -2.07 -4.77
CA GLY A 124 19.13 -2.84 -3.58
C GLY A 124 18.00 -2.94 -2.55
N LEU A 125 16.75 -2.75 -3.00
CA LEU A 125 15.55 -2.98 -2.22
C LEU A 125 15.18 -4.47 -2.21
N SER A 126 14.39 -4.88 -1.23
CA SER A 126 13.88 -6.25 -1.11
C SER A 126 12.40 -6.29 -1.49
N SER A 127 12.11 -6.64 -2.73
CA SER A 127 10.77 -6.63 -3.30
C SER A 127 10.05 -5.30 -3.00
N PRO A 128 10.45 -4.17 -3.63
CA PRO A 128 9.74 -2.92 -3.50
C PRO A 128 8.40 -3.01 -4.23
N GLU A 129 7.36 -2.56 -3.60
CA GLU A 129 5.97 -2.52 -4.06
C GLU A 129 5.48 -1.07 -4.08
N GLY A 130 4.42 -0.76 -3.34
CA GLY A 130 3.77 0.54 -3.29
C GLY A 130 4.66 1.73 -2.95
N MET A 131 4.31 2.87 -3.51
CA MET A 131 5.04 4.12 -3.29
C MET A 131 4.09 5.30 -3.08
N ALA A 132 4.51 6.26 -2.24
CA ALA A 132 3.78 7.51 -2.07
C ALA A 132 4.74 8.69 -1.86
N PHE A 133 4.46 9.83 -2.49
CA PHE A 133 5.17 11.07 -2.23
C PHE A 133 4.64 11.75 -0.97
N LEU A 134 5.56 12.19 -0.10
CA LEU A 134 5.25 13.11 1.00
C LEU A 134 5.25 14.57 0.50
N PRO A 135 4.65 15.51 1.27
CA PRO A 135 4.59 16.93 0.87
C PRO A 135 5.95 17.62 0.69
N ASP A 136 7.02 17.10 1.28
CA ASP A 136 8.38 17.60 1.12
C ASP A 136 9.08 17.08 -0.15
N GLY A 137 8.40 16.24 -0.91
CA GLY A 137 8.91 15.61 -2.14
C GLY A 137 9.74 14.36 -1.91
N SER A 138 9.86 13.87 -0.68
CA SER A 138 10.45 12.57 -0.41
C SER A 138 9.50 11.43 -0.78
N LEU A 139 10.03 10.23 -1.00
CA LEU A 139 9.28 9.05 -1.39
C LEU A 139 9.22 8.05 -0.24
N ILE A 140 8.03 7.61 0.12
CA ILE A 140 7.85 6.42 0.96
C ILE A 140 7.71 5.23 0.04
N ILE A 141 8.39 4.13 0.40
CA ILE A 141 8.44 2.89 -0.38
C ILE A 141 8.03 1.74 0.54
N ALA A 142 7.05 0.96 0.12
CA ALA A 142 6.72 -0.31 0.74
C ALA A 142 7.76 -1.36 0.30
N GLU A 143 8.45 -1.95 1.25
CA GLU A 143 9.42 -3.03 1.01
C GLU A 143 8.80 -4.35 1.49
N GLN A 144 8.13 -5.06 0.58
CA GLN A 144 7.37 -6.28 0.88
C GLN A 144 8.25 -7.37 1.48
N GLY A 145 9.44 -7.58 0.92
CA GLY A 145 10.36 -8.64 1.36
C GLY A 145 10.84 -8.52 2.80
N THR A 146 10.73 -7.32 3.41
CA THR A 146 11.08 -7.08 4.82
C THR A 146 9.89 -6.61 5.65
N ASN A 147 8.73 -6.43 5.03
CA ASN A 147 7.48 -5.94 5.63
C ASN A 147 7.64 -4.62 6.40
N ARG A 148 8.18 -3.62 5.72
CA ARG A 148 8.43 -2.29 6.29
C ARG A 148 8.23 -1.20 5.25
N LEU A 149 8.12 0.04 5.73
CA LEU A 149 8.19 1.22 4.91
C LEU A 149 9.57 1.87 5.04
N LEU A 150 10.08 2.35 3.92
CA LEU A 150 11.32 3.10 3.82
C LEU A 150 11.04 4.54 3.40
N HIS A 151 11.86 5.47 3.87
CA HIS A 151 11.84 6.86 3.45
C HIS A 151 13.08 7.15 2.58
N TYR A 152 12.84 7.66 1.38
CA TYR A 152 13.89 8.04 0.44
C TYR A 152 13.83 9.53 0.14
N ASP A 153 14.85 10.27 0.54
CA ASP A 153 15.04 11.67 0.17
C ASP A 153 15.71 11.75 -1.20
N LEU A 154 14.97 12.17 -2.21
CA LEU A 154 15.42 12.28 -3.59
C LEU A 154 16.54 13.29 -3.80
N ASN A 155 16.65 14.33 -2.96
CA ASN A 155 17.67 15.38 -3.06
C ASN A 155 19.02 14.91 -2.50
N SER A 156 19.01 14.38 -1.27
CA SER A 156 20.21 13.87 -0.62
C SER A 156 20.57 12.45 -1.04
N LYS A 157 19.65 11.75 -1.70
CA LYS A 157 19.75 10.32 -2.07
C LYS A 157 19.94 9.41 -0.85
N THR A 158 19.29 9.76 0.26
CA THR A 158 19.40 9.03 1.51
C THR A 158 18.18 8.15 1.73
N LEU A 159 18.42 6.87 1.94
CA LEU A 159 17.40 5.87 2.28
C LEU A 159 17.47 5.56 3.78
N THR A 160 16.34 5.64 4.48
CA THR A 160 16.24 5.36 5.91
C THR A 160 15.00 4.52 6.23
N PRO A 161 15.01 3.69 7.31
CA PRO A 161 13.80 3.07 7.82
C PRO A 161 12.77 4.14 8.20
N PHE A 162 11.49 3.87 7.90
CA PHE A 162 10.39 4.78 8.21
C PHE A 162 9.39 4.15 9.19
N PHE A 163 8.93 2.94 8.91
CA PHE A 163 7.96 2.24 9.74
C PHE A 163 8.09 0.73 9.57
N ASP A 164 8.16 -0.02 10.68
CA ASP A 164 8.17 -1.48 10.65
C ASP A 164 6.75 -2.00 10.91
N LEU A 165 6.21 -2.78 9.98
CA LEU A 165 4.94 -3.46 10.15
C LEU A 165 5.13 -4.76 10.95
N VAL A 166 4.07 -5.21 11.61
CA VAL A 166 4.13 -6.47 12.35
C VAL A 166 4.22 -7.64 11.37
N ASN A 167 5.27 -8.44 11.49
CA ASN A 167 5.45 -9.63 10.66
C ASN A 167 4.42 -10.70 11.00
N ASN A 168 3.60 -11.05 10.01
CA ASN A 168 2.84 -12.28 10.00
C ASN A 168 3.54 -13.27 9.06
N THR A 169 4.23 -14.25 9.62
CA THR A 169 5.16 -15.16 8.91
C THR A 169 4.52 -16.03 7.81
N ASN A 170 3.21 -15.95 7.61
CA ASN A 170 2.49 -16.82 6.68
C ASN A 170 2.08 -16.13 5.37
N ASN A 171 2.29 -14.81 5.24
CA ASN A 171 1.86 -14.02 4.10
C ASN A 171 3.02 -13.18 3.54
N LEU A 172 2.88 -12.74 2.31
CA LEU A 172 3.72 -11.69 1.72
C LEU A 172 3.60 -10.41 2.55
N GLY A 173 4.60 -9.54 2.50
CA GLY A 173 4.62 -8.28 3.24
C GLY A 173 3.62 -7.25 2.75
N VAL A 174 3.80 -6.00 3.22
CA VAL A 174 3.04 -4.82 2.77
C VAL A 174 3.16 -4.66 1.26
N ASP A 175 2.07 -4.22 0.65
CA ASP A 175 1.90 -4.04 -0.77
C ASP A 175 1.74 -2.55 -1.14
N GLY A 176 0.61 -2.12 -1.70
CA GLY A 176 0.35 -0.73 -2.04
C GLY A 176 0.30 0.21 -0.85
N ILE A 177 0.58 1.48 -1.08
CA ILE A 177 0.42 2.56 -0.10
C ILE A 177 -0.11 3.83 -0.78
N LEU A 178 -0.82 4.68 -0.04
CA LEU A 178 -1.40 5.90 -0.54
C LEU A 178 -1.13 7.06 0.42
N TRP A 179 -0.83 8.27 -0.11
CA TRP A 179 -0.88 9.52 0.64
C TRP A 179 -2.25 10.20 0.47
N ASP A 180 -3.03 10.35 1.56
CA ASP A 180 -4.39 10.91 1.51
C ASP A 180 -4.45 12.46 1.57
N GLY A 181 -3.29 13.09 1.60
CA GLY A 181 -3.13 14.54 1.77
C GLY A 181 -2.74 14.95 3.20
N ALA A 182 -2.81 14.03 4.17
CA ALA A 182 -2.47 14.25 5.58
C ALA A 182 -1.63 13.12 6.17
N ASN A 183 -1.96 11.87 5.83
CA ASN A 183 -1.33 10.66 6.34
C ASN A 183 -1.13 9.63 5.23
N LEU A 184 -0.32 8.64 5.51
CA LEU A 184 -0.21 7.44 4.69
C LEU A 184 -1.35 6.48 5.05
N ILE A 185 -2.03 5.98 4.04
CA ILE A 185 -2.94 4.86 4.14
C ILE A 185 -2.16 3.61 3.71
N VAL A 186 -2.10 2.64 4.58
CA VAL A 186 -1.27 1.45 4.40
C VAL A 186 -2.15 0.21 4.53
N PRO A 187 -2.51 -0.43 3.42
CA PRO A 187 -3.03 -1.78 3.44
C PRO A 187 -1.98 -2.73 4.04
N ASP A 188 -2.19 -3.15 5.28
CA ASP A 188 -1.31 -4.10 5.98
C ASP A 188 -1.69 -5.51 5.55
N SER A 189 -1.27 -5.88 4.36
CA SER A 189 -1.63 -7.09 3.62
C SER A 189 -1.48 -8.36 4.46
N PRO A 190 -0.37 -8.57 5.20
CA PRO A 190 -0.20 -9.76 6.03
C PRO A 190 -1.23 -9.90 7.14
N ASN A 191 -1.77 -8.78 7.64
CA ASN A 191 -2.62 -8.75 8.83
C ASN A 191 -4.10 -8.50 8.50
N GLY A 192 -4.44 -8.27 7.24
CA GLY A 192 -5.81 -8.02 6.79
C GLY A 192 -6.42 -6.76 7.41
N THR A 193 -5.58 -5.73 7.62
CA THR A 193 -5.98 -4.44 8.19
C THR A 193 -5.57 -3.28 7.27
N VAL A 194 -6.17 -2.12 7.49
CA VAL A 194 -5.73 -0.87 6.85
C VAL A 194 -5.34 0.10 7.95
N LEU A 195 -4.11 0.61 7.89
CA LEU A 195 -3.54 1.51 8.87
C LEU A 195 -3.48 2.94 8.34
N GLU A 196 -3.61 3.90 9.23
CA GLU A 196 -3.29 5.31 8.99
C GLU A 196 -1.99 5.63 9.74
N ILE A 197 -0.96 6.08 9.00
CA ILE A 197 0.38 6.36 9.52
C ILE A 197 0.71 7.81 9.20
N SER A 198 1.18 8.58 10.22
CA SER A 198 1.55 9.98 10.03
C SER A 198 2.78 10.15 9.14
N ALA A 199 3.00 11.36 8.61
CA ALA A 199 4.21 11.72 7.88
C ALA A 199 5.52 11.56 8.70
N GLN A 200 5.43 11.33 10.00
CA GLN A 200 6.56 11.07 10.89
C GLN A 200 6.74 9.59 11.23
N GLY A 201 6.02 8.69 10.54
CA GLY A 201 6.13 7.25 10.75
C GLY A 201 5.53 6.77 12.09
N GLN A 202 4.40 7.33 12.50
CA GLN A 202 3.69 6.88 13.70
C GLN A 202 2.30 6.39 13.33
N THR A 203 1.87 5.27 13.89
CA THR A 203 0.49 4.80 13.74
C THR A 203 -0.47 5.83 14.35
N VAL A 204 -1.37 6.35 13.53
CA VAL A 204 -2.46 7.25 13.97
C VAL A 204 -3.63 6.39 14.46
N ARG A 205 -4.09 5.47 13.61
CA ARG A 205 -5.18 4.53 13.94
C ARG A 205 -5.25 3.38 12.92
N GLN A 206 -6.00 2.36 13.28
CA GLN A 206 -6.46 1.34 12.34
C GLN A 206 -7.80 1.79 11.73
N LEU A 207 -7.88 1.79 10.41
CA LEU A 207 -9.07 2.22 9.66
C LEU A 207 -10.04 1.07 9.39
N ALA A 208 -9.51 -0.11 9.06
CA ALA A 208 -10.29 -1.31 8.77
C ALA A 208 -9.58 -2.57 9.24
N SER A 209 -10.34 -3.67 9.36
CA SER A 209 -9.84 -5.01 9.67
C SER A 209 -10.78 -6.07 9.13
N GLY A 210 -10.30 -7.32 9.10
CA GLY A 210 -11.07 -8.47 8.64
C GLY A 210 -11.06 -8.65 7.13
N LEU A 211 -10.16 -7.97 6.43
CA LEU A 211 -9.83 -8.21 5.03
C LEU A 211 -8.95 -9.47 4.92
N ALA A 212 -8.93 -10.08 3.74
CA ALA A 212 -8.15 -11.31 3.54
C ALA A 212 -6.69 -11.00 3.17
N ARG A 213 -6.46 -10.10 2.21
CA ARG A 213 -5.17 -9.54 1.81
C ARG A 213 -5.43 -8.20 1.12
N PRO A 214 -5.57 -7.09 1.85
CA PRO A 214 -5.70 -5.78 1.22
C PRO A 214 -4.35 -5.40 0.56
N THR A 215 -4.39 -4.98 -0.70
CA THR A 215 -3.25 -4.62 -1.54
C THR A 215 -3.29 -3.15 -1.93
N GLY A 216 -4.15 -2.76 -2.86
CA GLY A 216 -4.30 -1.40 -3.33
C GLY A 216 -5.30 -0.57 -2.52
N ALA A 217 -5.10 0.74 -2.49
CA ALA A 217 -6.06 1.69 -1.90
C ALA A 217 -6.13 2.98 -2.71
N TRP A 218 -7.34 3.54 -2.83
CA TRP A 218 -7.59 4.80 -3.53
C TRP A 218 -8.49 5.73 -2.72
N LEU A 219 -8.13 7.02 -2.66
CA LEU A 219 -8.97 8.05 -2.03
C LEU A 219 -9.95 8.64 -3.05
N GLU A 220 -11.23 8.36 -2.88
CA GLU A 220 -12.30 8.95 -3.70
C GLU A 220 -12.46 10.46 -3.42
N SER A 221 -13.00 11.19 -4.38
CA SER A 221 -13.34 12.63 -4.22
C SER A 221 -14.33 12.91 -3.07
N THR A 222 -15.10 11.90 -2.67
CA THR A 222 -15.99 11.92 -1.51
C THR A 222 -15.23 11.84 -0.18
N GLY A 223 -13.95 11.44 -0.23
CA GLY A 223 -13.08 11.18 0.91
C GLY A 223 -13.29 9.80 1.55
N ASN A 224 -14.00 8.89 0.89
CA ASN A 224 -14.00 7.48 1.21
C ASN A 224 -12.78 6.81 0.57
N LEU A 225 -12.42 5.63 1.05
CA LEU A 225 -11.34 4.83 0.47
C LEU A 225 -11.93 3.63 -0.28
N LEU A 226 -11.43 3.37 -1.48
CA LEU A 226 -11.56 2.07 -2.11
C LEU A 226 -10.38 1.22 -1.68
N ILE A 227 -10.59 -0.08 -1.51
CA ILE A 227 -9.58 -1.05 -1.07
C ILE A 227 -9.73 -2.30 -1.93
N ALA A 228 -8.67 -2.68 -2.62
CA ALA A 228 -8.59 -4.00 -3.27
C ALA A 228 -8.23 -5.03 -2.20
N ASP A 229 -9.02 -6.10 -2.10
CA ASP A 229 -8.77 -7.24 -1.21
C ASP A 229 -8.51 -8.49 -2.07
N GLU A 230 -7.26 -8.67 -2.43
CA GLU A 230 -6.79 -9.66 -3.39
C GLU A 230 -7.30 -11.08 -3.08
N ASN A 231 -6.98 -11.59 -1.90
CA ASN A 231 -7.42 -12.92 -1.46
C ASN A 231 -8.91 -12.96 -1.07
N GLY A 232 -9.52 -11.79 -0.85
CA GLY A 232 -10.96 -11.64 -0.65
C GLY A 232 -11.75 -11.67 -1.95
N ASN A 233 -11.08 -11.58 -3.11
CA ASN A 233 -11.68 -11.49 -4.42
C ASN A 233 -12.76 -10.38 -4.49
N ALA A 234 -12.47 -9.22 -3.92
CA ALA A 234 -13.43 -8.13 -3.82
C ALA A 234 -12.75 -6.77 -3.72
N VAL A 235 -13.47 -5.74 -4.16
CA VAL A 235 -13.15 -4.34 -3.81
C VAL A 235 -14.14 -3.87 -2.76
N PHE A 236 -13.63 -3.20 -1.72
CA PHE A 236 -14.41 -2.61 -0.65
C PHE A 236 -14.34 -1.09 -0.69
N ARG A 237 -15.41 -0.43 -0.22
CA ARG A 237 -15.41 0.99 0.11
C ARG A 237 -15.45 1.15 1.61
N LEU A 238 -14.45 1.84 2.15
CA LEU A 238 -14.39 2.24 3.54
C LEU A 238 -14.89 3.68 3.66
N TYR A 239 -16.02 3.85 4.32
CA TYR A 239 -16.62 5.15 4.58
C TYR A 239 -15.90 5.89 5.71
N ARG A 240 -16.04 7.21 5.75
CA ARG A 240 -15.43 8.06 6.79
C ARG A 240 -15.88 7.74 8.22
N ASP A 241 -17.04 7.14 8.38
CA ASP A 241 -17.59 6.69 9.67
C ASP A 241 -17.07 5.31 10.10
N GLY A 242 -16.23 4.68 9.28
CA GLY A 242 -15.64 3.37 9.51
C GLY A 242 -16.46 2.20 8.97
N ALA A 243 -17.61 2.44 8.33
CA ALA A 243 -18.37 1.39 7.67
C ALA A 243 -17.60 0.84 6.46
N LEU A 244 -17.56 -0.48 6.32
CA LEU A 244 -16.94 -1.18 5.21
C LEU A 244 -18.03 -1.84 4.35
N GLU A 245 -18.12 -1.47 3.08
CA GLU A 245 -19.10 -1.98 2.12
C GLU A 245 -18.40 -2.63 0.94
N LYS A 246 -18.87 -3.82 0.54
CA LYS A 246 -18.38 -4.47 -0.66
C LYS A 246 -18.93 -3.75 -1.91
N VAL A 247 -18.02 -3.29 -2.76
CA VAL A 247 -18.32 -2.61 -4.03
C VAL A 247 -18.63 -3.64 -5.13
N GLY A 248 -17.85 -4.72 -5.19
CA GLY A 248 -17.99 -5.77 -6.18
C GLY A 248 -17.10 -6.97 -5.93
N ASP A 249 -17.39 -8.06 -6.63
CA ASP A 249 -16.55 -9.26 -6.68
C ASP A 249 -15.65 -9.16 -7.93
N PHE A 250 -14.33 -9.33 -7.72
CA PHE A 250 -13.33 -9.30 -8.78
C PHE A 250 -12.36 -10.47 -8.58
N SER A 251 -11.84 -11.02 -9.67
CA SER A 251 -10.95 -12.17 -9.60
C SER A 251 -9.53 -11.71 -9.24
N ILE A 252 -9.12 -11.91 -7.98
CA ILE A 252 -7.80 -11.53 -7.47
C ILE A 252 -7.50 -10.06 -7.81
N PRO A 253 -8.27 -9.07 -7.27
CA PRO A 253 -8.03 -7.65 -7.55
C PRO A 253 -6.77 -7.22 -6.83
N ASP A 254 -5.85 -6.56 -7.54
CA ASP A 254 -4.61 -6.07 -6.97
C ASP A 254 -4.69 -4.57 -6.64
N ASP A 255 -5.04 -3.74 -7.62
CA ASP A 255 -5.14 -2.31 -7.40
C ASP A 255 -6.45 -1.72 -7.93
N VAL A 256 -6.82 -0.54 -7.42
CA VAL A 256 -8.09 0.12 -7.70
C VAL A 256 -7.93 1.63 -7.73
N VAL A 257 -8.52 2.28 -8.75
CA VAL A 257 -8.63 3.74 -8.83
C VAL A 257 -10.04 4.16 -9.22
N ALA A 258 -10.42 5.42 -8.96
CA ALA A 258 -11.70 5.96 -9.40
C ALA A 258 -11.54 7.35 -10.01
N ASP A 259 -12.27 7.61 -11.09
CA ASP A 259 -12.32 8.91 -11.73
C ASP A 259 -13.27 9.89 -11.00
N ALA A 260 -13.26 11.15 -11.44
CA ALA A 260 -14.13 12.18 -10.85
C ALA A 260 -15.62 11.97 -11.14
N ALA A 261 -15.99 11.15 -12.12
CA ALA A 261 -17.37 10.77 -12.42
C ALA A 261 -17.85 9.63 -11.51
N GLY A 262 -16.93 8.97 -10.79
CA GLY A 262 -17.19 7.84 -9.90
C GLY A 262 -17.13 6.49 -10.61
N ASN A 263 -16.58 6.41 -11.83
CA ASN A 263 -16.23 5.13 -12.42
C ASN A 263 -15.05 4.52 -11.65
N ILE A 264 -15.12 3.24 -11.34
CA ILE A 264 -14.10 2.53 -10.57
C ILE A 264 -13.39 1.57 -11.50
N PHE A 265 -12.06 1.70 -11.59
CA PHE A 265 -11.21 0.84 -12.42
C PHE A 265 -10.45 -0.09 -11.49
N VAL A 266 -10.48 -1.39 -11.80
CA VAL A 266 -9.87 -2.44 -11.00
C VAL A 266 -8.96 -3.26 -11.88
N ILE A 267 -7.70 -3.40 -11.47
CA ILE A 267 -6.80 -4.39 -12.05
C ILE A 267 -7.06 -5.73 -11.38
N THR A 268 -7.10 -6.79 -12.20
CA THR A 268 -7.35 -8.15 -11.74
C THR A 268 -6.30 -9.11 -12.29
N LEU A 269 -5.65 -9.85 -11.37
CA LEU A 269 -4.66 -10.88 -11.68
C LEU A 269 -5.33 -12.18 -12.17
N GLY A 270 -6.54 -12.44 -11.70
CA GLY A 270 -7.22 -13.72 -11.95
C GLY A 270 -7.70 -13.92 -13.37
N ASP A 271 -7.90 -12.86 -14.14
CA ASP A 271 -8.31 -12.88 -15.55
C ASP A 271 -7.52 -11.91 -16.44
N ASP A 272 -6.40 -11.37 -15.91
CA ASP A 272 -5.43 -10.53 -16.63
C ASP A 272 -6.09 -9.34 -17.33
N ALA A 273 -6.85 -8.54 -16.56
CA ALA A 273 -7.75 -7.52 -17.12
C ALA A 273 -7.76 -6.21 -16.30
N ILE A 274 -8.27 -5.15 -16.94
CA ILE A 274 -8.83 -3.98 -16.25
C ILE A 274 -10.33 -4.05 -16.38
N HIS A 275 -11.02 -4.07 -15.25
CA HIS A 275 -12.47 -3.89 -15.15
C HIS A 275 -12.83 -2.44 -14.90
N VAL A 276 -14.01 -2.01 -15.35
CA VAL A 276 -14.60 -0.73 -14.96
C VAL A 276 -16.03 -0.91 -14.48
N LEU A 277 -16.29 -0.52 -13.24
CA LEU A 277 -17.64 -0.33 -12.72
C LEU A 277 -18.11 1.07 -13.11
N ILE A 278 -19.13 1.12 -13.98
CA ILE A 278 -19.66 2.38 -14.50
C ILE A 278 -20.51 3.08 -13.44
N ALA A 279 -20.18 4.32 -13.14
CA ALA A 279 -20.85 5.14 -12.14
C ALA A 279 -22.37 5.22 -12.34
N GLY A 280 -23.13 5.10 -11.25
CA GLY A 280 -24.60 5.16 -11.26
C GLY A 280 -25.29 3.95 -11.90
N THR A 281 -24.52 2.92 -12.25
CA THR A 281 -25.02 1.64 -12.73
C THR A 281 -24.41 0.51 -11.89
N ASN A 282 -24.89 -0.70 -12.03
CA ASN A 282 -24.22 -1.89 -11.47
C ASN A 282 -23.47 -2.66 -12.58
N GLN A 283 -23.09 -1.97 -13.65
CA GLN A 283 -22.47 -2.60 -14.79
C GLN A 283 -20.96 -2.66 -14.61
N ASP A 284 -20.42 -3.88 -14.55
CA ASP A 284 -19.02 -4.20 -14.70
C ASP A 284 -18.72 -4.48 -16.18
N VAL A 285 -17.68 -3.85 -16.71
CA VAL A 285 -17.22 -4.00 -18.09
C VAL A 285 -15.74 -4.28 -18.11
N ILE A 286 -15.29 -5.29 -18.82
CA ILE A 286 -13.88 -5.49 -19.10
C ILE A 286 -13.44 -4.40 -20.09
N LEU A 287 -12.61 -3.46 -19.60
CA LEU A 287 -12.09 -2.33 -20.36
C LEU A 287 -10.89 -2.74 -21.21
N VAL A 288 -9.99 -3.52 -20.62
CA VAL A 288 -8.78 -4.07 -21.26
C VAL A 288 -8.65 -5.52 -20.86
N SER A 289 -8.31 -6.38 -21.82
CA SER A 289 -8.04 -7.81 -21.59
C SER A 289 -6.80 -8.26 -22.34
N GLY A 290 -6.28 -9.45 -21.99
CA GLY A 290 -5.08 -10.00 -22.62
C GLY A 290 -3.79 -9.34 -22.13
N LEU A 291 -3.83 -8.83 -20.92
CA LEU A 291 -2.65 -8.46 -20.14
C LEU A 291 -1.95 -9.73 -19.63
N ASN A 292 -0.92 -9.60 -18.85
CA ASN A 292 -0.24 -10.72 -18.21
C ASN A 292 0.28 -10.26 -16.85
N ASP A 293 -0.36 -10.73 -15.78
CA ASP A 293 -0.02 -10.37 -14.42
C ASP A 293 0.04 -8.83 -14.21
N PRO A 294 -1.04 -8.08 -14.53
CA PRO A 294 -1.08 -6.63 -14.39
C PRO A 294 -1.18 -6.26 -12.91
N GLN A 295 -0.38 -5.29 -12.42
CA GLN A 295 -0.27 -4.97 -11.00
C GLN A 295 -0.84 -3.56 -10.69
N GLY A 296 -0.04 -2.52 -10.77
CA GLY A 296 -0.42 -1.17 -10.38
C GLY A 296 -1.17 -0.38 -11.47
N ILE A 297 -2.04 0.55 -11.04
CA ILE A 297 -2.79 1.46 -11.91
C ILE A 297 -2.94 2.84 -11.29
N ILE A 298 -2.66 3.90 -12.07
CA ILE A 298 -2.90 5.29 -11.68
C ILE A 298 -3.52 6.09 -12.82
N PHE A 299 -4.00 7.29 -12.51
CA PHE A 299 -4.31 8.30 -13.54
C PHE A 299 -3.09 9.16 -13.86
N ASP A 300 -2.90 9.49 -15.13
CA ASP A 300 -2.00 10.56 -15.54
C ASP A 300 -2.64 11.95 -15.37
N THR A 301 -1.90 13.00 -15.70
CA THR A 301 -2.38 14.38 -15.60
C THR A 301 -3.50 14.75 -16.59
N GLU A 302 -3.74 13.91 -17.58
CA GLU A 302 -4.79 14.06 -18.60
C GLU A 302 -6.06 13.26 -18.27
N GLY A 303 -6.01 12.43 -17.21
CA GLY A 303 -7.08 11.56 -16.78
C GLY A 303 -7.12 10.20 -17.50
N ASN A 304 -6.08 9.85 -18.24
CA ASN A 304 -5.92 8.50 -18.79
C ASN A 304 -5.24 7.59 -17.76
N LEU A 305 -5.35 6.28 -17.96
CA LEU A 305 -4.71 5.33 -17.08
C LEU A 305 -3.26 5.07 -17.49
N ILE A 306 -2.38 4.95 -16.51
CA ILE A 306 -1.05 4.36 -16.63
C ILE A 306 -1.04 3.13 -15.75
N MET A 307 -0.46 2.03 -16.24
CA MET A 307 -0.46 0.76 -15.54
C MET A 307 0.80 -0.06 -15.84
N THR A 308 1.12 -0.97 -14.95
CA THR A 308 2.13 -2.00 -15.15
C THR A 308 1.49 -3.27 -15.70
N ASP A 309 2.09 -3.83 -16.72
CA ASP A 309 1.75 -5.14 -17.31
C ASP A 309 2.96 -6.05 -17.06
N SER A 310 3.03 -6.52 -15.81
CA SER A 310 4.22 -7.05 -15.16
C SER A 310 4.79 -8.26 -15.89
N GLY A 311 3.97 -9.25 -16.14
CA GLY A 311 4.38 -10.46 -16.85
C GLY A 311 4.73 -10.24 -18.33
N ASN A 312 4.39 -9.06 -18.89
CA ASN A 312 4.83 -8.61 -20.20
C ASN A 312 5.99 -7.58 -20.12
N HIS A 313 6.49 -7.29 -18.91
CA HIS A 313 7.69 -6.47 -18.65
C HIS A 313 7.59 -5.03 -19.16
N ARG A 314 6.41 -4.38 -19.06
CA ARG A 314 6.14 -3.10 -19.69
C ARG A 314 5.24 -2.16 -18.88
N LEU A 315 5.39 -0.88 -19.18
CA LEU A 315 4.53 0.21 -18.71
C LEU A 315 3.59 0.62 -19.86
N LEU A 316 2.31 0.71 -19.57
CA LEU A 316 1.27 1.03 -20.54
C LEU A 316 0.54 2.33 -20.19
N LYS A 317 0.05 3.04 -21.22
CA LYS A 317 -0.98 4.09 -21.12
C LYS A 317 -2.24 3.63 -21.85
N VAL A 318 -3.38 3.77 -21.21
CA VAL A 318 -4.70 3.40 -21.73
C VAL A 318 -5.53 4.67 -21.89
N LEU A 319 -5.86 5.04 -23.13
CA LEU A 319 -6.58 6.28 -23.46
C LEU A 319 -8.08 6.08 -23.26
N ILE A 320 -8.57 6.51 -22.10
CA ILE A 320 -9.97 6.33 -21.70
C ILE A 320 -10.88 7.53 -21.99
N HIS A 321 -10.29 8.62 -22.54
CA HIS A 321 -11.01 9.83 -22.95
C HIS A 321 -10.67 10.28 -24.36
#